data_f2871abc400a01757e7161421ca3d075
#
_entry.id   f2871abc400a01757e7161421ca3d075
#
_cell.length_a   1.000
_cell.length_b   1.000
_cell.length_c   1.000
_cell.angle_alpha   90.00
_cell.angle_beta   90.00
_cell.angle_gamma   90.00
#
_symmetry.space_group_name_H-M   'P 1'
#
loop_
_entity.id
_entity.type
_entity.pdbx_description
1 polymer ?
#
loop_
_entity_poly.entity_id
_entity_poly.type
_entity_poly.pdbx_seq_one_letter_code
_entity_poly.pdbx_strand_id
1 'polypeptide(L)'
;MPLYEAELAALAAHIAQRRRAILHAWRAAVTSDPTLTTGASLPRAQLHDHIPALLVDYEQRLAAGEAAKASDVQEVQQGDAAAHGLHRWQRGFDLEEVTRELGRLNECVVVELENYAAAHPELDHGVMASARKIWAQQCGAGISASTSQYFRLQQIEVRSHIGDLERALETLRELEQQRAQLWQEAAHDLRGNLGVVANATAGLTSTKASDVMRGNFLRLLDRNVSALHHLLNDVTSLARLQGGQEHRSVERMDVAALLRDLCEGLQAQAQDRNLFLTFNGPPTLLVQGDSVKTRRIAQNLVLNAIKYTRQGGVTVSWGESDAKDAARWFLQVQDTGPGFHAGPGSQLAGALETATDQAKQIAADGNTGEVTHVNGELAEKDRAPRDSRPVHQEVGEGIGLSIVKRLCDLLDATVELESKVDAGTTFRILLPLRYGD
;
A
#
# COMPACT_ATOMS: atom_id res chain seq x y z
N MET A 1 13.45 -0.76 -68.84
CA MET A 1 12.83 -0.05 -67.66
C MET A 1 11.30 0.01 -67.76
N PRO A 2 10.63 0.48 -68.83
CA PRO A 2 9.14 0.57 -68.77
C PRO A 2 8.41 -0.79 -68.65
N LEU A 3 8.93 -1.85 -69.26
CA LEU A 3 8.34 -3.21 -69.19
C LEU A 3 8.42 -3.80 -67.78
N TYR A 4 9.58 -3.70 -67.13
CA TYR A 4 9.84 -4.19 -65.79
C TYR A 4 8.93 -3.51 -64.72
N GLU A 5 8.77 -2.17 -64.81
CA GLU A 5 7.87 -1.43 -63.92
C GLU A 5 6.39 -1.80 -64.15
N ALA A 6 6.01 -2.02 -65.40
CA ALA A 6 4.66 -2.48 -65.75
C ALA A 6 4.36 -3.89 -65.23
N GLU A 7 5.32 -4.79 -65.27
CA GLU A 7 5.22 -6.16 -64.74
C GLU A 7 5.13 -6.16 -63.20
N LEU A 8 5.92 -5.31 -62.49
CA LEU A 8 5.78 -5.14 -61.05
C LEU A 8 4.42 -4.57 -60.68
N ALA A 9 3.90 -3.58 -61.40
CA ALA A 9 2.58 -3.03 -61.17
C ALA A 9 1.45 -4.07 -61.44
N ALA A 10 1.61 -4.93 -62.45
CA ALA A 10 0.69 -6.03 -62.69
C ALA A 10 0.68 -7.07 -61.58
N LEU A 11 1.86 -7.40 -61.04
CA LEU A 11 1.99 -8.28 -59.88
C LEU A 11 1.34 -7.62 -58.62
N ALA A 12 1.56 -6.32 -58.38
CA ALA A 12 0.92 -5.58 -57.30
C ALA A 12 -0.61 -5.65 -57.39
N ALA A 13 -1.17 -5.43 -58.59
CA ALA A 13 -2.61 -5.55 -58.86
C ALA A 13 -3.14 -6.98 -58.61
N HIS A 14 -2.37 -8.01 -58.98
CA HIS A 14 -2.70 -9.40 -58.65
C HIS A 14 -2.75 -9.64 -57.14
N ILE A 15 -1.76 -9.25 -56.41
CA ILE A 15 -1.73 -9.42 -54.95
C ILE A 15 -2.92 -8.68 -54.31
N ALA A 16 -3.27 -7.46 -54.78
CA ALA A 16 -4.44 -6.72 -54.29
C ALA A 16 -5.75 -7.47 -54.53
N GLN A 17 -5.93 -8.07 -55.71
CA GLN A 17 -7.10 -8.90 -56.01
C GLN A 17 -7.15 -10.16 -55.12
N ARG A 18 -5.99 -10.76 -54.83
CA ARG A 18 -5.87 -11.99 -54.06
C ARG A 18 -5.80 -11.78 -52.58
N ARG A 19 -5.71 -10.54 -52.08
CA ARG A 19 -5.56 -10.20 -50.66
C ARG A 19 -6.52 -10.98 -49.77
N ARG A 20 -7.81 -11.03 -50.12
CA ARG A 20 -8.81 -11.77 -49.34
C ARG A 20 -8.52 -13.27 -49.27
N ALA A 21 -8.04 -13.85 -50.36
CA ALA A 21 -7.68 -15.26 -50.43
C ALA A 21 -6.45 -15.56 -49.61
N ILE A 22 -5.41 -14.70 -49.66
CA ILE A 22 -4.19 -14.78 -48.82
C ILE A 22 -4.55 -14.72 -47.34
N LEU A 23 -5.36 -13.75 -46.92
CA LEU A 23 -5.84 -13.62 -45.53
C LEU A 23 -6.67 -14.82 -45.06
N HIS A 24 -7.47 -15.41 -45.98
CA HIS A 24 -8.22 -16.61 -45.65
C HIS A 24 -7.31 -17.83 -45.45
N ALA A 25 -6.32 -18.03 -46.34
CA ALA A 25 -5.33 -19.09 -46.26
C ALA A 25 -4.49 -18.97 -45.00
N TRP A 26 -3.98 -17.76 -44.70
CA TRP A 26 -3.25 -17.48 -43.51
C TRP A 26 -4.05 -17.82 -42.23
N ARG A 27 -5.29 -17.38 -42.16
CA ARG A 27 -6.16 -17.68 -41.02
C ARG A 27 -6.38 -19.19 -40.86
N ALA A 28 -6.61 -19.91 -41.95
CA ALA A 28 -6.75 -21.36 -41.90
C ALA A 28 -5.48 -22.02 -41.39
N ALA A 29 -4.30 -21.53 -41.81
CA ALA A 29 -3.00 -22.01 -41.33
C ALA A 29 -2.81 -21.73 -39.83
N VAL A 30 -3.14 -20.52 -39.35
CA VAL A 30 -3.09 -20.16 -37.93
C VAL A 30 -4.06 -21.00 -37.08
N THR A 31 -5.30 -21.19 -37.56
CA THR A 31 -6.32 -21.95 -36.80
C THR A 31 -6.02 -23.44 -36.77
N SER A 32 -5.34 -23.99 -37.78
CA SER A 32 -4.96 -25.41 -37.86
C SER A 32 -3.62 -25.71 -37.18
N ASP A 33 -2.85 -24.71 -36.76
CA ASP A 33 -1.58 -24.91 -36.10
C ASP A 33 -1.81 -25.21 -34.59
N PRO A 34 -1.49 -26.42 -34.11
CA PRO A 34 -1.75 -26.83 -32.74
C PRO A 34 -0.89 -26.07 -31.71
N THR A 35 0.13 -25.34 -32.18
CA THR A 35 1.01 -24.54 -31.31
C THR A 35 0.57 -23.10 -31.15
N LEU A 36 -0.46 -22.66 -31.94
CA LEU A 36 -1.04 -21.32 -31.87
C LEU A 36 -2.39 -21.37 -31.14
N THR A 37 -2.35 -21.71 -29.85
CA THR A 37 -3.55 -21.96 -29.03
C THR A 37 -4.37 -20.69 -28.79
N THR A 38 -3.72 -19.56 -28.55
CA THR A 38 -4.37 -18.27 -28.32
C THR A 38 -4.96 -17.70 -29.59
N GLY A 39 -4.22 -17.80 -30.72
CA GLY A 39 -4.69 -17.34 -32.03
C GLY A 39 -5.94 -18.07 -32.54
N ALA A 40 -6.04 -19.36 -32.27
CA ALA A 40 -7.20 -20.17 -32.69
C ALA A 40 -8.49 -19.78 -31.95
N SER A 41 -8.41 -19.19 -30.76
CA SER A 41 -9.57 -18.79 -29.95
C SER A 41 -10.10 -17.39 -30.28
N LEU A 42 -9.39 -16.57 -31.08
CA LEU A 42 -9.76 -15.18 -31.32
C LEU A 42 -10.88 -15.03 -32.38
N PRO A 43 -11.81 -14.06 -32.18
CA PRO A 43 -12.75 -13.65 -33.19
C PRO A 43 -12.05 -13.13 -34.48
N ARG A 44 -12.69 -13.31 -35.63
CA ARG A 44 -12.15 -12.88 -36.94
C ARG A 44 -11.59 -11.46 -36.97
N ALA A 45 -12.34 -10.51 -36.43
CA ALA A 45 -11.97 -9.11 -36.47
C ALA A 45 -10.71 -8.82 -35.60
N GLN A 46 -10.49 -9.60 -34.55
CA GLN A 46 -9.36 -9.44 -33.64
C GLN A 46 -8.10 -10.17 -34.14
N LEU A 47 -8.26 -11.26 -34.90
CA LEU A 47 -7.13 -11.96 -35.47
C LEU A 47 -6.54 -11.18 -36.66
N HIS A 48 -7.40 -10.60 -37.52
CA HIS A 48 -6.97 -9.89 -38.74
C HIS A 48 -6.27 -8.56 -38.47
N ASP A 49 -6.68 -7.84 -37.45
CA ASP A 49 -6.16 -6.56 -36.94
C ASP A 49 -5.25 -5.78 -37.92
N HIS A 50 -3.94 -5.81 -37.76
CA HIS A 50 -2.95 -5.08 -38.58
C HIS A 50 -2.41 -5.88 -39.78
N ILE A 51 -2.74 -7.15 -39.94
CA ILE A 51 -2.23 -8.00 -41.02
C ILE A 51 -2.64 -7.52 -42.41
N PRO A 52 -3.90 -7.03 -42.64
CA PRO A 52 -4.28 -6.45 -43.92
C PRO A 52 -3.43 -5.24 -44.32
N ALA A 53 -3.00 -4.41 -43.36
CA ALA A 53 -2.16 -3.24 -43.62
C ALA A 53 -0.78 -3.64 -44.16
N LEU A 54 -0.19 -4.73 -43.63
CA LEU A 54 1.07 -5.28 -44.14
C LEU A 54 0.98 -5.69 -45.61
N LEU A 55 -0.14 -6.29 -46.05
CA LEU A 55 -0.33 -6.68 -47.43
C LEU A 55 -0.53 -5.46 -48.35
N VAL A 56 -1.29 -4.45 -47.88
CA VAL A 56 -1.50 -3.18 -48.62
C VAL A 56 -0.16 -2.47 -48.82
N ASP A 57 0.68 -2.41 -47.82
CA ASP A 57 1.99 -1.80 -47.95
C ASP A 57 2.90 -2.56 -48.91
N TYR A 58 2.84 -3.91 -48.90
CA TYR A 58 3.54 -4.73 -49.87
C TYR A 58 3.12 -4.41 -51.30
N GLU A 59 1.81 -4.30 -51.57
CA GLU A 59 1.24 -3.92 -52.84
C GLU A 59 1.73 -2.54 -53.31
N GLN A 60 1.76 -1.55 -52.43
CA GLN A 60 2.23 -0.20 -52.72
C GLN A 60 3.74 -0.18 -53.06
N ARG A 61 4.55 -0.97 -52.37
CA ARG A 61 6.00 -1.08 -52.64
C ARG A 61 6.27 -1.77 -53.98
N LEU A 62 5.51 -2.80 -54.30
CA LEU A 62 5.62 -3.44 -55.60
C LEU A 62 5.26 -2.46 -56.74
N ALA A 63 4.17 -1.67 -56.57
CA ALA A 63 3.73 -0.71 -57.56
C ALA A 63 4.74 0.48 -57.71
N ALA A 64 5.41 0.89 -56.63
CA ALA A 64 6.36 1.99 -56.67
C ALA A 64 7.74 1.59 -57.21
N GLY A 65 8.04 0.30 -57.32
CA GLY A 65 9.33 -0.22 -57.78
C GLY A 65 10.53 0.28 -56.99
N GLU A 66 11.70 0.35 -57.63
CA GLU A 66 12.94 0.83 -56.97
C GLU A 66 12.95 2.35 -56.66
N ALA A 67 11.95 3.11 -57.16
CA ALA A 67 11.85 4.56 -56.98
C ALA A 67 11.30 4.98 -55.60
N ALA A 68 10.77 4.06 -54.80
CA ALA A 68 10.25 4.35 -53.47
C ALA A 68 11.36 4.74 -52.51
N LYS A 69 11.42 6.05 -52.14
CA LYS A 69 12.34 6.53 -51.10
C LYS A 69 12.01 5.85 -49.75
N ALA A 70 12.98 5.16 -49.21
CA ALA A 70 12.84 4.29 -48.04
C ALA A 70 12.40 4.97 -46.74
N SER A 71 12.43 6.31 -46.63
CA SER A 71 12.30 7.02 -45.36
C SER A 71 10.86 7.18 -44.85
N ASP A 72 9.92 7.63 -45.67
CA ASP A 72 8.58 7.99 -45.19
C ASP A 72 7.65 6.78 -44.99
N VAL A 73 7.91 5.70 -45.74
CA VAL A 73 7.16 4.44 -45.65
C VAL A 73 7.63 3.60 -44.43
N GLN A 74 8.86 3.78 -43.99
CA GLN A 74 9.46 2.99 -42.90
C GLN A 74 8.90 3.37 -41.53
N GLU A 75 8.56 4.66 -41.29
CA GLU A 75 7.96 5.11 -40.00
C GLU A 75 6.53 4.59 -39.84
N VAL A 76 5.69 4.64 -40.88
CA VAL A 76 4.31 4.14 -40.83
C VAL A 76 4.28 2.63 -40.59
N GLN A 77 5.17 1.86 -41.23
CA GLN A 77 5.29 0.42 -41.05
C GLN A 77 5.69 -0.02 -39.64
N GLN A 78 6.65 0.72 -39.04
CA GLN A 78 7.06 0.43 -37.68
C GLN A 78 5.91 0.64 -36.70
N GLY A 79 5.00 1.60 -36.97
CA GLY A 79 3.80 1.84 -36.20
C GLY A 79 2.81 0.67 -36.22
N ASP A 80 2.47 0.17 -37.42
CA ASP A 80 1.49 -0.91 -37.57
C ASP A 80 2.00 -2.25 -37.07
N ALA A 81 3.28 -2.57 -37.31
CA ALA A 81 3.92 -3.78 -36.80
C ALA A 81 4.12 -3.74 -35.27
N ALA A 82 4.44 -2.56 -34.70
CA ALA A 82 4.51 -2.38 -33.26
C ALA A 82 3.11 -2.48 -32.62
N ALA A 83 2.07 -1.93 -33.28
CA ALA A 83 0.69 -2.09 -32.85
C ALA A 83 0.25 -3.56 -32.85
N HIS A 84 0.69 -4.37 -33.83
CA HIS A 84 0.46 -5.81 -33.84
C HIS A 84 1.07 -6.48 -32.60
N GLY A 85 2.33 -6.20 -32.28
CA GLY A 85 3.00 -6.72 -31.06
C GLY A 85 2.29 -6.33 -29.77
N LEU A 86 1.83 -5.07 -29.66
CA LEU A 86 1.03 -4.59 -28.55
C LEU A 86 -0.27 -5.37 -28.42
N HIS A 87 -1.00 -5.52 -29.53
CA HIS A 87 -2.31 -6.17 -29.53
C HIS A 87 -2.20 -7.66 -29.15
N ARG A 88 -1.17 -8.36 -29.65
CA ARG A 88 -0.92 -9.76 -29.30
C ARG A 88 -0.54 -9.92 -27.83
N TRP A 89 0.31 -9.04 -27.30
CA TRP A 89 0.61 -9.00 -25.86
C TRP A 89 -0.64 -8.81 -25.00
N GLN A 90 -1.52 -7.86 -25.35
CA GLN A 90 -2.79 -7.62 -24.64
C GLN A 90 -3.74 -8.82 -24.67
N ARG A 91 -3.62 -9.71 -25.66
CA ARG A 91 -4.43 -10.92 -25.82
C ARG A 91 -3.83 -12.16 -25.23
N GLY A 92 -2.66 -12.04 -24.58
CA GLY A 92 -2.00 -13.14 -23.89
C GLY A 92 -1.26 -14.11 -24.81
N PHE A 93 -0.94 -13.69 -26.06
CA PHE A 93 -0.02 -14.44 -26.89
C PHE A 93 1.35 -14.48 -26.23
N ASP A 94 2.06 -15.58 -26.38
CA ASP A 94 3.48 -15.60 -26.11
C ASP A 94 4.32 -15.11 -27.31
N LEU A 95 5.61 -14.87 -27.10
CA LEU A 95 6.49 -14.36 -28.15
C LEU A 95 6.66 -15.36 -29.31
N GLU A 96 6.62 -16.66 -29.00
CA GLU A 96 6.70 -17.73 -29.99
C GLU A 96 5.48 -17.74 -30.87
N GLU A 97 4.27 -17.61 -30.29
CA GLU A 97 3.03 -17.51 -31.04
C GLU A 97 3.02 -16.29 -31.99
N VAL A 98 3.50 -15.12 -31.53
CA VAL A 98 3.60 -13.90 -32.36
C VAL A 98 4.51 -14.12 -33.57
N THR A 99 5.67 -14.71 -33.37
CA THR A 99 6.63 -14.96 -34.46
C THR A 99 6.12 -16.03 -35.42
N ARG A 100 5.48 -17.07 -34.93
CA ARG A 100 4.93 -18.18 -35.71
C ARG A 100 3.74 -17.74 -36.57
N GLU A 101 2.87 -16.89 -36.02
CA GLU A 101 1.75 -16.29 -36.74
C GLU A 101 2.21 -15.51 -37.98
N LEU A 102 3.24 -14.66 -37.81
CA LEU A 102 3.86 -13.92 -38.94
C LEU A 102 4.59 -14.84 -39.92
N GLY A 103 5.20 -15.92 -39.43
CA GLY A 103 5.77 -16.97 -40.26
C GLY A 103 4.74 -17.65 -41.17
N ARG A 104 3.52 -17.93 -40.66
CA ARG A 104 2.43 -18.47 -41.49
C ARG A 104 1.96 -17.48 -42.54
N LEU A 105 1.96 -16.17 -42.25
CA LEU A 105 1.69 -15.15 -43.26
C LEU A 105 2.73 -15.15 -44.37
N ASN A 106 4.02 -15.23 -44.01
CA ASN A 106 5.12 -15.32 -44.94
C ASN A 106 4.95 -16.51 -45.89
N GLU A 107 4.64 -17.71 -45.38
CA GLU A 107 4.38 -18.89 -46.18
C GLU A 107 3.25 -18.67 -47.21
N CYS A 108 2.12 -18.08 -46.80
CA CYS A 108 0.98 -17.81 -47.66
C CYS A 108 1.31 -16.84 -48.81
N VAL A 109 2.08 -15.77 -48.52
CA VAL A 109 2.50 -14.82 -49.54
C VAL A 109 3.50 -15.44 -50.52
N VAL A 110 4.46 -16.21 -50.03
CA VAL A 110 5.41 -16.91 -50.90
C VAL A 110 4.71 -17.89 -51.84
N VAL A 111 3.75 -18.66 -51.34
CA VAL A 111 2.94 -19.56 -52.16
C VAL A 111 2.17 -18.79 -53.24
N GLU A 112 1.60 -17.63 -52.94
CA GLU A 112 0.89 -16.82 -53.94
C GLU A 112 1.83 -16.24 -55.00
N LEU A 113 3.06 -15.85 -54.62
CA LEU A 113 4.09 -15.41 -55.57
C LEU A 113 4.53 -16.55 -56.51
N GLU A 114 4.70 -17.76 -55.99
CA GLU A 114 5.02 -18.92 -56.81
C GLU A 114 3.88 -19.30 -57.79
N ASN A 115 2.63 -19.20 -57.34
CA ASN A 115 1.46 -19.42 -58.18
C ASN A 115 1.39 -18.40 -59.34
N TYR A 116 1.70 -17.12 -59.04
CA TYR A 116 1.77 -16.08 -60.05
C TYR A 116 2.87 -16.36 -61.09
N ALA A 117 4.08 -16.71 -60.63
CA ALA A 117 5.21 -17.06 -61.51
C ALA A 117 4.88 -18.26 -62.42
N ALA A 118 4.23 -19.28 -61.87
CA ALA A 118 3.81 -20.45 -62.67
C ALA A 118 2.76 -20.14 -63.74
N ALA A 119 1.89 -19.15 -63.45
CA ALA A 119 0.85 -18.69 -64.40
C ALA A 119 1.41 -17.75 -65.48
N HIS A 120 2.60 -17.15 -65.29
CA HIS A 120 3.20 -16.20 -66.21
C HIS A 120 4.69 -16.60 -66.52
N PRO A 121 4.86 -17.65 -67.28
CA PRO A 121 6.23 -18.18 -67.56
C PRO A 121 7.10 -17.23 -68.41
N GLU A 122 6.51 -16.25 -69.06
CA GLU A 122 7.15 -15.17 -69.81
C GLU A 122 7.69 -14.01 -68.95
N LEU A 123 7.37 -13.98 -67.66
CA LEU A 123 7.74 -12.92 -66.77
C LEU A 123 9.26 -12.83 -66.57
N ASP A 124 9.77 -11.60 -66.53
CA ASP A 124 11.19 -11.38 -66.23
C ASP A 124 11.56 -11.95 -64.86
N HIS A 125 12.62 -12.79 -64.78
CA HIS A 125 13.12 -13.33 -63.53
C HIS A 125 13.49 -12.25 -62.53
N GLY A 126 13.91 -11.07 -62.95
CA GLY A 126 14.22 -9.91 -62.10
C GLY A 126 13.01 -9.37 -61.34
N VAL A 127 11.82 -9.42 -61.95
CA VAL A 127 10.58 -9.00 -61.31
C VAL A 127 10.26 -9.88 -60.10
N MET A 128 10.32 -11.19 -60.29
CA MET A 128 10.09 -12.12 -59.17
C MET A 128 11.16 -12.04 -58.06
N ALA A 129 12.42 -11.83 -58.49
CA ALA A 129 13.51 -11.62 -57.50
C ALA A 129 13.28 -10.36 -56.67
N SER A 130 12.85 -9.24 -57.29
CA SER A 130 12.55 -8.01 -56.60
C SER A 130 11.32 -8.14 -55.72
N ALA A 131 10.25 -8.81 -56.17
CA ALA A 131 9.05 -9.04 -55.37
C ALA A 131 9.37 -9.84 -54.09
N ARG A 132 10.13 -10.92 -54.22
CA ARG A 132 10.60 -11.74 -53.08
C ARG A 132 11.48 -10.91 -52.15
N LYS A 133 12.39 -10.09 -52.68
CA LYS A 133 13.27 -9.22 -51.89
C LYS A 133 12.47 -8.19 -51.07
N ILE A 134 11.52 -7.49 -51.73
CA ILE A 134 10.67 -6.51 -51.04
C ILE A 134 9.86 -7.17 -49.95
N TRP A 135 9.24 -8.33 -50.22
CA TRP A 135 8.47 -9.06 -49.23
C TRP A 135 9.35 -9.53 -48.04
N ALA A 136 10.52 -10.13 -48.30
CA ALA A 136 11.42 -10.60 -47.27
C ALA A 136 11.89 -9.46 -46.35
N GLN A 137 12.21 -8.29 -46.90
CA GLN A 137 12.59 -7.11 -46.14
C GLN A 137 11.44 -6.63 -45.27
N GLN A 138 10.25 -6.56 -45.83
CA GLN A 138 9.06 -6.10 -45.10
C GLN A 138 8.63 -7.07 -44.01
N CYS A 139 8.59 -8.35 -44.28
CA CYS A 139 8.28 -9.39 -43.33
C CYS A 139 9.29 -9.41 -42.16
N GLY A 140 10.57 -9.31 -42.49
CA GLY A 140 11.64 -9.24 -41.48
C GLY A 140 11.54 -8.00 -40.60
N ALA A 141 11.26 -6.83 -41.19
CA ALA A 141 11.05 -5.59 -40.43
C ALA A 141 9.77 -5.68 -39.57
N GLY A 142 8.69 -6.26 -40.09
CA GLY A 142 7.44 -6.46 -39.34
C GLY A 142 7.62 -7.39 -38.14
N ILE A 143 8.31 -8.53 -38.33
CA ILE A 143 8.64 -9.45 -37.24
C ILE A 143 9.49 -8.72 -36.16
N SER A 144 10.54 -8.03 -36.61
CA SER A 144 11.44 -7.31 -35.69
C SER A 144 10.71 -6.23 -34.87
N ALA A 145 9.89 -5.40 -35.50
CA ALA A 145 9.13 -4.35 -34.83
C ALA A 145 8.10 -4.92 -33.86
N SER A 146 7.33 -5.94 -34.29
CA SER A 146 6.31 -6.60 -33.48
C SER A 146 6.91 -7.27 -32.24
N THR A 147 8.00 -8.05 -32.42
CA THR A 147 8.67 -8.73 -31.31
C THR A 147 9.38 -7.78 -30.37
N SER A 148 10.00 -6.70 -30.88
CA SER A 148 10.61 -5.66 -30.08
C SER A 148 9.60 -4.94 -29.19
N GLN A 149 8.43 -4.62 -29.73
CA GLN A 149 7.35 -3.97 -28.97
C GLN A 149 6.78 -4.91 -27.89
N TYR A 150 6.51 -6.17 -28.26
CA TYR A 150 6.08 -7.20 -27.33
C TYR A 150 7.04 -7.34 -26.14
N PHE A 151 8.35 -7.49 -26.45
CA PHE A 151 9.38 -7.64 -25.42
C PHE A 151 9.49 -6.41 -24.53
N ARG A 152 9.37 -5.19 -25.09
CA ARG A 152 9.37 -3.94 -24.32
C ARG A 152 8.23 -3.92 -23.32
N LEU A 153 7.02 -4.31 -23.73
CA LEU A 153 5.84 -4.33 -22.86
C LEU A 153 6.00 -5.36 -21.74
N GLN A 154 6.49 -6.55 -22.06
CA GLN A 154 6.78 -7.57 -21.07
C GLN A 154 7.83 -7.11 -20.04
N GLN A 155 8.87 -6.38 -20.49
CA GLN A 155 9.84 -5.80 -19.55
C GLN A 155 9.23 -4.75 -18.63
N ILE A 156 8.32 -3.91 -19.13
CA ILE A 156 7.61 -2.90 -18.31
C ILE A 156 6.77 -3.60 -17.25
N GLU A 157 6.01 -4.63 -17.62
CA GLU A 157 5.18 -5.41 -16.70
C GLU A 157 6.02 -6.08 -15.60
N VAL A 158 7.10 -6.75 -15.97
CA VAL A 158 8.02 -7.40 -15.00
C VAL A 158 8.63 -6.36 -14.04
N ARG A 159 9.06 -5.20 -14.55
CA ARG A 159 9.60 -4.12 -13.69
C ARG A 159 8.56 -3.58 -12.73
N SER A 160 7.31 -3.43 -13.19
CA SER A 160 6.22 -3.01 -12.31
C SER A 160 6.00 -4.01 -11.17
N HIS A 161 5.92 -5.31 -11.48
CA HIS A 161 5.77 -6.35 -10.46
C HIS A 161 6.95 -6.41 -9.48
N ILE A 162 8.19 -6.23 -9.97
CA ILE A 162 9.37 -6.16 -9.10
C ILE A 162 9.24 -4.97 -8.14
N GLY A 163 8.88 -3.79 -8.64
CA GLY A 163 8.68 -2.60 -7.81
C GLY A 163 7.56 -2.76 -6.78
N ASP A 164 6.49 -3.50 -7.10
CA ASP A 164 5.43 -3.81 -6.14
C ASP A 164 5.92 -4.76 -5.04
N LEU A 165 6.69 -5.78 -5.41
CA LEU A 165 7.31 -6.71 -4.46
C LEU A 165 8.32 -6.03 -3.54
N GLU A 166 9.16 -5.14 -4.09
CA GLU A 166 10.13 -4.37 -3.30
C GLU A 166 9.44 -3.50 -2.26
N ARG A 167 8.34 -2.80 -2.65
CA ARG A 167 7.52 -2.01 -1.71
C ARG A 167 6.87 -2.88 -0.63
N ALA A 168 6.34 -4.04 -0.99
CA ALA A 168 5.76 -4.96 -0.02
C ALA A 168 6.82 -5.51 0.95
N LEU A 169 8.02 -5.83 0.48
CA LEU A 169 9.13 -6.27 1.32
C LEU A 169 9.60 -5.17 2.29
N GLU A 170 9.66 -3.92 1.82
CA GLU A 170 10.03 -2.79 2.69
C GLU A 170 9.00 -2.59 3.79
N THR A 171 7.71 -2.60 3.45
CA THR A 171 6.62 -2.52 4.44
C THR A 171 6.70 -3.66 5.47
N LEU A 172 6.99 -4.88 5.04
CA LEU A 172 7.18 -6.01 5.96
C LEU A 172 8.37 -5.81 6.90
N ARG A 173 9.50 -5.30 6.39
CA ARG A 173 10.68 -5.00 7.20
C ARG A 173 10.40 -3.93 8.25
N GLU A 174 9.69 -2.86 7.87
CA GLU A 174 9.28 -1.82 8.81
C GLU A 174 8.38 -2.38 9.92
N LEU A 175 7.40 -3.21 9.57
CA LEU A 175 6.54 -3.87 10.55
C LEU A 175 7.32 -4.81 11.48
N GLU A 176 8.29 -5.56 10.97
CA GLU A 176 9.15 -6.41 11.79
C GLU A 176 10.04 -5.60 12.74
N GLN A 177 10.60 -4.49 12.28
CA GLN A 177 11.39 -3.58 13.12
C GLN A 177 10.54 -2.96 14.22
N GLN A 178 9.36 -2.45 13.92
CA GLN A 178 8.43 -1.93 14.92
C GLN A 178 8.06 -3.00 15.96
N ARG A 179 7.80 -4.21 15.50
CA ARG A 179 7.50 -5.35 16.37
C ARG A 179 8.68 -5.68 17.31
N ALA A 180 9.90 -5.72 16.76
CA ALA A 180 11.11 -6.00 17.53
C ALA A 180 11.35 -4.91 18.60
N GLN A 181 11.15 -3.64 18.25
CA GLN A 181 11.28 -2.52 19.18
C GLN A 181 10.29 -2.64 20.34
N LEU A 182 9.01 -2.91 20.08
CA LEU A 182 7.99 -3.11 21.12
C LEU A 182 8.35 -4.25 22.08
N TRP A 183 8.88 -5.37 21.54
CA TRP A 183 9.33 -6.48 22.38
C TRP A 183 10.55 -6.12 23.22
N GLN A 184 11.47 -5.32 22.69
CA GLN A 184 12.65 -4.86 23.42
C GLN A 184 12.26 -3.92 24.57
N GLU A 185 11.32 -3.00 24.35
CA GLU A 185 10.75 -2.13 25.38
C GLU A 185 10.06 -2.94 26.48
N ALA A 186 9.17 -3.88 26.10
CA ALA A 186 8.50 -4.76 27.05
C ALA A 186 9.48 -5.57 27.92
N ALA A 187 10.52 -6.13 27.29
CA ALA A 187 11.53 -6.90 28.01
C ALA A 187 12.39 -6.03 28.95
N HIS A 188 12.67 -4.79 28.57
CA HIS A 188 13.36 -3.82 29.40
C HIS A 188 12.53 -3.50 30.64
N ASP A 189 11.26 -3.20 30.49
CA ASP A 189 10.35 -2.84 31.57
C ASP A 189 10.09 -4.00 32.53
N LEU A 190 9.92 -5.22 32.01
CA LEU A 190 9.85 -6.42 32.82
C LEU A 190 11.12 -6.61 33.69
N ARG A 191 12.28 -6.42 33.07
CA ARG A 191 13.57 -6.59 33.80
C ARG A 191 13.74 -5.54 34.88
N GLY A 192 13.36 -4.28 34.62
CA GLY A 192 13.39 -3.18 35.57
C GLY A 192 12.52 -3.47 36.81
N ASN A 193 11.25 -3.81 36.59
CA ASN A 193 10.31 -4.12 37.66
C ASN A 193 10.72 -5.37 38.48
N LEU A 194 11.20 -6.43 37.80
CA LEU A 194 11.75 -7.61 38.49
C LEU A 194 12.97 -7.29 39.34
N GLY A 195 13.85 -6.41 38.87
CA GLY A 195 15.01 -5.93 39.64
C GLY A 195 14.58 -5.23 40.94
N VAL A 196 13.55 -4.38 40.88
CA VAL A 196 12.99 -3.71 42.07
C VAL A 196 12.37 -4.73 43.04
N VAL A 197 11.60 -5.70 42.52
CA VAL A 197 11.02 -6.78 43.35
C VAL A 197 12.12 -7.59 44.05
N ALA A 198 13.17 -7.98 43.32
CA ALA A 198 14.30 -8.71 43.90
C ALA A 198 15.02 -7.92 45.00
N ASN A 199 15.28 -6.63 44.78
CA ASN A 199 15.91 -5.75 45.75
C ASN A 199 15.03 -5.53 47.00
N ALA A 200 13.73 -5.31 46.82
CA ALA A 200 12.80 -5.16 47.93
C ALA A 200 12.67 -6.45 48.74
N THR A 201 12.67 -7.61 48.11
CA THR A 201 12.68 -8.92 48.79
C THR A 201 13.97 -9.12 49.58
N ALA A 202 15.13 -8.79 49.03
CA ALA A 202 16.40 -8.84 49.74
C ALA A 202 16.42 -7.88 50.94
N GLY A 203 15.82 -6.68 50.82
CA GLY A 203 15.66 -5.72 51.92
C GLY A 203 14.78 -6.25 53.04
N LEU A 204 13.67 -6.95 52.74
CA LEU A 204 12.80 -7.58 53.74
C LEU A 204 13.46 -8.71 54.51
N THR A 205 14.33 -9.47 53.88
CA THR A 205 15.07 -10.59 54.51
C THR A 205 16.27 -10.11 55.33
N SER A 206 16.63 -8.83 55.24
CA SER A 206 17.74 -8.25 56.02
C SER A 206 17.41 -8.17 57.51
N THR A 207 18.26 -8.72 58.34
CA THR A 207 18.14 -8.67 59.82
C THR A 207 18.28 -7.27 60.39
N LYS A 208 18.78 -6.30 59.61
CA LYS A 208 18.99 -4.90 60.01
C LYS A 208 17.82 -3.97 59.63
N ALA A 209 16.79 -4.46 58.98
CA ALA A 209 15.67 -3.64 58.57
C ALA A 209 14.75 -3.30 59.76
N SER A 210 14.50 -2.01 59.98
CA SER A 210 13.51 -1.55 60.96
C SER A 210 12.07 -1.85 60.43
N ASP A 211 11.09 -1.84 61.34
CA ASP A 211 9.69 -2.07 60.96
C ASP A 211 9.16 -1.06 59.93
N VAL A 212 9.62 0.20 60.03
CA VAL A 212 9.30 1.24 59.06
C VAL A 212 9.89 0.91 57.66
N MET A 213 11.14 0.42 57.63
CA MET A 213 11.78 -0.02 56.36
C MET A 213 11.08 -1.24 55.79
N ARG A 214 10.68 -2.19 56.59
CA ARG A 214 9.90 -3.36 56.15
C ARG A 214 8.56 -2.95 55.54
N GLY A 215 7.85 -2.02 56.17
CA GLY A 215 6.60 -1.45 55.64
C GLY A 215 6.80 -0.75 54.29
N ASN A 216 7.94 -0.07 54.10
CA ASN A 216 8.29 0.55 52.82
C ASN A 216 8.58 -0.50 51.74
N PHE A 217 9.33 -1.55 52.06
CA PHE A 217 9.62 -2.63 51.12
C PHE A 217 8.36 -3.39 50.71
N LEU A 218 7.42 -3.66 51.64
CA LEU A 218 6.14 -4.29 51.32
C LEU A 218 5.32 -3.43 50.35
N ARG A 219 5.22 -2.13 50.58
CA ARG A 219 4.55 -1.21 49.66
C ARG A 219 5.21 -1.15 48.28
N LEU A 220 6.56 -1.19 48.25
CA LEU A 220 7.32 -1.23 47.01
C LEU A 220 7.08 -2.54 46.24
N LEU A 221 7.01 -3.68 46.95
CA LEU A 221 6.68 -4.97 46.35
C LEU A 221 5.27 -4.98 45.74
N ASP A 222 4.27 -4.58 46.51
CA ASP A 222 2.87 -4.56 46.05
C ASP A 222 2.72 -3.69 44.81
N ARG A 223 3.32 -2.50 44.82
CA ARG A 223 3.32 -1.59 43.68
C ARG A 223 3.97 -2.21 42.44
N ASN A 224 5.14 -2.86 42.57
CA ASN A 224 5.85 -3.40 41.40
C ASN A 224 5.25 -4.72 40.92
N VAL A 225 4.68 -5.56 41.77
CA VAL A 225 3.95 -6.75 41.37
C VAL A 225 2.69 -6.35 40.60
N SER A 226 1.97 -5.32 41.04
CA SER A 226 0.84 -4.78 40.30
C SER A 226 1.25 -4.22 38.93
N ALA A 227 2.36 -3.48 38.85
CA ALA A 227 2.91 -2.97 37.60
C ALA A 227 3.30 -4.10 36.61
N LEU A 228 3.93 -5.18 37.13
CA LEU A 228 4.25 -6.37 36.31
C LEU A 228 3.00 -7.05 35.77
N HIS A 229 1.95 -7.18 36.60
CA HIS A 229 0.70 -7.76 36.19
C HIS A 229 0.03 -6.93 35.06
N HIS A 230 0.03 -5.61 35.18
CA HIS A 230 -0.46 -4.70 34.14
C HIS A 230 0.34 -4.86 32.84
N LEU A 231 1.67 -4.85 32.92
CA LEU A 231 2.55 -4.99 31.77
C LEU A 231 2.33 -6.33 31.04
N LEU A 232 2.19 -7.44 31.80
CA LEU A 232 1.93 -8.76 31.24
C LEU A 232 0.59 -8.79 30.49
N ASN A 233 -0.43 -8.19 31.06
CA ASN A 233 -1.75 -8.08 30.42
C ASN A 233 -1.67 -7.23 29.15
N ASP A 234 -0.90 -6.16 29.14
CA ASP A 234 -0.70 -5.29 27.98
C ASP A 234 0.04 -6.02 26.86
N VAL A 235 1.13 -6.71 27.16
CA VAL A 235 1.89 -7.51 26.19
C VAL A 235 1.02 -8.63 25.60
N THR A 236 0.28 -9.35 26.45
CA THR A 236 -0.61 -10.43 25.99
C THR A 236 -1.71 -9.91 25.07
N SER A 237 -2.26 -8.76 25.38
CA SER A 237 -3.30 -8.13 24.57
C SER A 237 -2.76 -7.58 23.27
N LEU A 238 -1.58 -6.96 23.30
CA LEU A 238 -0.91 -6.51 22.09
C LEU A 238 -0.64 -7.69 21.14
N ALA A 239 -0.19 -8.83 21.68
CA ALA A 239 0.02 -10.05 20.90
C ALA A 239 -1.28 -10.57 20.26
N ARG A 240 -2.40 -10.56 20.98
CA ARG A 240 -3.73 -10.95 20.43
C ARG A 240 -4.23 -9.99 19.38
N LEU A 241 -4.08 -8.67 19.59
CA LEU A 241 -4.42 -7.65 18.60
C LEU A 241 -3.58 -7.78 17.34
N GLN A 242 -2.27 -8.06 17.47
CA GLN A 242 -1.37 -8.29 16.33
C GLN A 242 -1.69 -9.57 15.57
N GLY A 243 -2.12 -10.61 16.26
CA GLY A 243 -2.53 -11.89 15.67
C GLY A 243 -3.89 -11.86 14.99
N GLY A 244 -4.61 -10.72 14.97
CA GLY A 244 -5.97 -10.62 14.44
C GLY A 244 -7.00 -11.46 15.21
N GLN A 245 -6.67 -11.86 16.43
CA GLN A 245 -7.52 -12.76 17.24
C GLN A 245 -8.57 -11.98 18.06
N GLU A 246 -8.46 -10.67 18.14
CA GLU A 246 -9.47 -9.84 18.80
C GLU A 246 -10.52 -9.35 17.81
N HIS A 247 -11.77 -9.67 18.08
CA HIS A 247 -12.92 -9.26 17.28
C HIS A 247 -13.68 -8.16 18.03
N ARG A 248 -14.28 -7.26 17.28
CA ARG A 248 -15.17 -6.22 17.81
C ARG A 248 -16.47 -6.87 18.26
N SER A 249 -16.88 -6.65 19.53
CA SER A 249 -18.16 -7.08 20.09
C SER A 249 -19.05 -5.85 20.30
N VAL A 250 -19.90 -5.56 19.32
CA VAL A 250 -20.77 -4.38 19.36
C VAL A 250 -22.04 -4.67 20.13
N GLU A 251 -22.30 -3.89 21.20
CA GLU A 251 -23.50 -3.92 22.01
C GLU A 251 -24.01 -2.51 22.32
N ARG A 252 -25.24 -2.37 22.79
CA ARG A 252 -25.73 -1.09 23.32
C ARG A 252 -25.11 -0.84 24.67
N MET A 253 -24.45 0.30 24.85
CA MET A 253 -23.82 0.68 26.09
C MET A 253 -24.07 2.15 26.45
N ASP A 254 -24.06 2.46 27.74
CA ASP A 254 -24.02 3.83 28.23
C ASP A 254 -22.56 4.21 28.54
N VAL A 255 -21.99 5.02 27.64
CA VAL A 255 -20.61 5.50 27.77
C VAL A 255 -20.44 6.37 29.01
N ALA A 256 -21.45 7.18 29.36
CA ALA A 256 -21.38 8.07 30.52
C ALA A 256 -21.25 7.27 31.81
N ALA A 257 -22.02 6.19 31.97
CA ALA A 257 -21.93 5.30 33.12
C ALA A 257 -20.54 4.62 33.16
N LEU A 258 -20.07 4.05 32.01
CA LEU A 258 -18.80 3.37 31.90
C LEU A 258 -17.61 4.27 32.28
N LEU A 259 -17.59 5.52 31.77
CA LEU A 259 -16.47 6.45 32.02
C LEU A 259 -16.52 7.01 33.43
N ARG A 260 -17.70 7.23 33.99
CA ARG A 260 -17.86 7.65 35.40
C ARG A 260 -17.34 6.59 36.35
N ASP A 261 -17.77 5.34 36.20
CA ASP A 261 -17.26 4.21 37.01
C ASP A 261 -15.73 4.09 36.93
N LEU A 262 -15.17 4.24 35.74
CA LEU A 262 -13.73 4.20 35.53
C LEU A 262 -13.03 5.33 36.28
N CYS A 263 -13.50 6.58 36.13
CA CYS A 263 -12.90 7.74 36.77
C CYS A 263 -13.02 7.66 38.31
N GLU A 264 -14.18 7.23 38.83
CA GLU A 264 -14.39 7.01 40.27
C GLU A 264 -13.41 5.95 40.82
N GLY A 265 -13.20 4.85 40.08
CA GLY A 265 -12.25 3.80 40.45
C GLY A 265 -10.79 4.27 40.47
N LEU A 266 -10.42 5.32 39.71
CA LEU A 266 -9.07 5.85 39.61
C LEU A 266 -8.83 7.07 40.52
N GLN A 267 -9.85 7.57 41.23
CA GLN A 267 -9.74 8.74 42.13
C GLN A 267 -8.65 8.55 43.21
N ALA A 268 -8.62 7.39 43.89
CA ALA A 268 -7.64 7.10 44.91
C ALA A 268 -6.21 7.17 44.36
N GLN A 269 -5.99 6.63 43.14
CA GLN A 269 -4.67 6.62 42.51
C GLN A 269 -4.20 8.03 42.12
N ALA A 270 -5.10 8.91 41.70
CA ALA A 270 -4.80 10.32 41.45
C ALA A 270 -4.50 11.07 42.74
N GLN A 271 -5.29 10.84 43.81
CA GLN A 271 -5.10 11.45 45.12
C GLN A 271 -3.76 11.05 45.76
N ASP A 272 -3.34 9.80 45.66
CA ASP A 272 -2.04 9.32 46.15
C ASP A 272 -0.87 10.08 45.50
N ARG A 273 -1.08 10.66 44.33
CA ARG A 273 -0.10 11.50 43.61
C ARG A 273 -0.33 13.01 43.80
N ASN A 274 -1.28 13.40 44.66
CA ASN A 274 -1.73 14.79 44.83
C ASN A 274 -2.22 15.47 43.57
N LEU A 275 -2.88 14.69 42.67
CA LEU A 275 -3.47 15.17 41.43
C LEU A 275 -5.00 15.20 41.58
N PHE A 276 -5.65 16.17 40.91
CA PHE A 276 -7.09 16.10 40.75
C PHE A 276 -7.43 15.21 39.52
N LEU A 277 -8.54 14.47 39.63
CA LEU A 277 -9.16 13.78 38.51
C LEU A 277 -10.60 14.27 38.43
N THR A 278 -10.89 15.02 37.37
CA THR A 278 -12.23 15.54 37.13
C THR A 278 -12.81 14.94 35.86
N PHE A 279 -14.13 14.84 35.81
CA PHE A 279 -14.81 14.33 34.61
C PHE A 279 -16.08 15.14 34.32
N ASN A 280 -16.36 15.33 33.04
CA ASN A 280 -17.48 16.14 32.58
C ASN A 280 -18.07 15.57 31.27
N GLY A 281 -19.40 15.53 31.18
CA GLY A 281 -20.13 15.07 30.01
C GLY A 281 -21.63 14.95 30.30
N PRO A 282 -22.43 14.58 29.30
CA PRO A 282 -23.84 14.31 29.50
C PRO A 282 -24.03 13.18 30.52
N PRO A 283 -25.08 13.24 31.34
CA PRO A 283 -25.35 12.24 32.39
C PRO A 283 -25.57 10.83 31.81
N THR A 284 -26.00 10.74 30.55
CA THR A 284 -26.24 9.51 29.81
C THR A 284 -25.83 9.71 28.36
N LEU A 285 -25.12 8.76 27.79
CA LEU A 285 -24.74 8.74 26.37
C LEU A 285 -24.84 7.30 25.85
N LEU A 286 -25.98 7.01 25.20
CA LEU A 286 -26.26 5.68 24.66
C LEU A 286 -25.67 5.53 23.25
N VAL A 287 -24.77 4.58 23.05
CA VAL A 287 -24.13 4.30 21.78
C VAL A 287 -24.13 2.79 21.51
N GLN A 288 -23.82 2.42 20.27
CA GLN A 288 -23.39 1.06 19.95
C GLN A 288 -21.86 1.03 20.01
N GLY A 289 -21.30 0.05 20.72
CA GLY A 289 -19.84 -0.06 20.85
C GLY A 289 -19.41 -1.28 21.63
N ASP A 290 -18.10 -1.45 21.74
CA ASP A 290 -17.48 -2.50 22.54
C ASP A 290 -17.07 -1.91 23.89
N SER A 291 -17.86 -2.23 24.92
CA SER A 291 -17.68 -1.67 26.28
C SER A 291 -16.33 -2.02 26.88
N VAL A 292 -15.82 -3.23 26.63
CA VAL A 292 -14.52 -3.71 27.15
C VAL A 292 -13.37 -2.94 26.52
N LYS A 293 -13.41 -2.80 25.17
CA LYS A 293 -12.34 -2.10 24.44
C LYS A 293 -12.37 -0.60 24.67
N THR A 294 -13.57 0.00 24.75
CA THR A 294 -13.74 1.41 25.08
C THR A 294 -13.21 1.73 26.49
N ARG A 295 -13.56 0.91 27.48
CA ARG A 295 -13.02 1.02 28.85
C ARG A 295 -11.51 0.95 28.85
N ARG A 296 -10.94 0.03 28.07
CA ARG A 296 -9.50 -0.17 27.99
C ARG A 296 -8.76 1.02 27.35
N ILE A 297 -9.32 1.61 26.28
CA ILE A 297 -8.80 2.86 25.71
C ILE A 297 -8.76 3.96 26.77
N ALA A 298 -9.91 4.22 27.41
CA ALA A 298 -10.04 5.25 28.43
C ALA A 298 -9.07 5.02 29.60
N GLN A 299 -8.99 3.79 30.12
CA GLN A 299 -8.10 3.42 31.22
C GLN A 299 -6.63 3.67 30.88
N ASN A 300 -6.17 3.24 29.70
CA ASN A 300 -4.79 3.48 29.26
C ASN A 300 -4.46 4.97 29.19
N LEU A 301 -5.37 5.79 28.62
CA LEU A 301 -5.16 7.23 28.51
C LEU A 301 -5.14 7.91 29.88
N VAL A 302 -6.10 7.59 30.77
CA VAL A 302 -6.19 8.20 32.11
C VAL A 302 -5.02 7.79 32.98
N LEU A 303 -4.62 6.51 32.98
CA LEU A 303 -3.46 6.04 33.73
C LEU A 303 -2.16 6.68 33.25
N ASN A 304 -1.97 6.84 31.94
CA ASN A 304 -0.85 7.56 31.37
C ASN A 304 -0.86 9.03 31.83
N ALA A 305 -1.99 9.72 31.75
CA ALA A 305 -2.14 11.10 32.21
C ALA A 305 -1.78 11.24 33.69
N ILE A 306 -2.28 10.37 34.59
CA ILE A 306 -1.92 10.35 36.02
C ILE A 306 -0.44 10.05 36.22
N LYS A 307 0.15 9.17 35.41
CA LYS A 307 1.55 8.76 35.52
C LYS A 307 2.51 9.90 35.20
N TYR A 308 2.24 10.67 34.15
CA TYR A 308 3.16 11.69 33.62
C TYR A 308 2.90 13.09 34.20
N THR A 309 1.73 13.35 34.75
CA THR A 309 1.44 14.62 35.45
C THR A 309 2.12 14.68 36.82
N ARG A 310 2.88 15.76 37.07
CA ARG A 310 3.56 15.98 38.33
C ARG A 310 2.77 16.91 39.26
N GLN A 311 2.11 17.91 38.69
CA GLN A 311 1.31 18.92 39.42
C GLN A 311 0.06 19.22 38.61
N GLY A 312 -1.04 19.55 39.30
CA GLY A 312 -2.33 19.79 38.64
C GLY A 312 -3.19 18.55 38.59
N GLY A 313 -3.57 18.08 37.38
CA GLY A 313 -4.37 16.86 37.29
C GLY A 313 -4.83 16.49 35.89
N VAL A 314 -5.87 15.66 35.86
CA VAL A 314 -6.43 15.07 34.66
C VAL A 314 -7.92 15.39 34.58
N THR A 315 -8.36 15.76 33.38
CA THR A 315 -9.78 15.99 33.05
C THR A 315 -10.23 15.04 31.96
N VAL A 316 -11.29 14.28 32.22
CA VAL A 316 -11.92 13.37 31.25
C VAL A 316 -13.23 13.97 30.81
N SER A 317 -13.46 14.09 29.51
CA SER A 317 -14.74 14.58 28.99
C SER A 317 -15.24 13.70 27.84
N TRP A 318 -16.56 13.67 27.69
CA TRP A 318 -17.23 12.92 26.65
C TRP A 318 -18.49 13.65 26.18
N GLY A 319 -18.90 13.36 24.94
CA GLY A 319 -20.11 13.95 24.36
C GLY A 319 -20.30 13.54 22.90
N GLU A 320 -21.37 13.98 22.30
CA GLU A 320 -21.56 13.87 20.85
C GLU A 320 -20.63 14.84 20.13
N SER A 321 -20.12 14.44 18.96
CA SER A 321 -19.25 15.30 18.16
C SER A 321 -20.07 16.12 17.16
N ASP A 322 -19.78 17.42 17.06
CA ASP A 322 -20.42 18.35 16.12
C ASP A 322 -19.95 18.19 14.66
N ALA A 323 -19.15 17.18 14.35
CA ALA A 323 -18.65 16.93 12.99
C ALA A 323 -19.81 16.62 12.03
N LYS A 324 -19.95 17.43 10.99
CA LYS A 324 -21.11 17.47 10.06
C LYS A 324 -21.35 16.18 9.26
N ASP A 325 -20.36 15.26 9.16
CA ASP A 325 -20.42 14.15 8.19
C ASP A 325 -20.55 12.73 8.77
N ALA A 326 -20.47 12.55 10.09
CA ALA A 326 -20.71 11.24 10.70
C ALA A 326 -21.21 11.40 12.13
N ALA A 327 -22.24 10.65 12.49
CA ALA A 327 -22.72 10.56 13.87
C ALA A 327 -21.63 9.90 14.73
N ARG A 328 -20.79 10.71 15.37
CA ARG A 328 -19.67 10.28 16.23
C ARG A 328 -19.82 10.86 17.63
N TRP A 329 -19.26 10.20 18.60
CA TRP A 329 -19.06 10.70 19.94
C TRP A 329 -17.57 10.78 20.24
N PHE A 330 -17.20 11.63 21.20
CA PHE A 330 -15.79 11.80 21.60
C PHE A 330 -15.57 11.37 23.04
N LEU A 331 -14.39 10.81 23.28
CA LEU A 331 -13.73 10.67 24.57
C LEU A 331 -12.49 11.57 24.54
N GLN A 332 -12.38 12.51 25.48
CA GLN A 332 -11.21 13.38 25.61
C GLN A 332 -10.59 13.20 26.97
N VAL A 333 -9.28 13.02 27.01
CA VAL A 333 -8.45 12.97 28.21
C VAL A 333 -7.42 14.06 28.10
N GLN A 334 -7.44 15.02 29.03
CA GLN A 334 -6.55 16.16 29.08
C GLN A 334 -5.77 16.12 30.38
N ASP A 335 -4.46 16.28 30.32
CA ASP A 335 -3.57 16.41 31.47
C ASP A 335 -2.91 17.79 31.50
N THR A 336 -2.36 18.16 32.66
CA THR A 336 -1.56 19.36 32.88
C THR A 336 -0.09 19.05 33.03
N GLY A 337 0.38 17.97 32.42
CA GLY A 337 1.74 17.48 32.49
C GLY A 337 2.74 18.26 31.64
N PRO A 338 3.97 17.78 31.52
CA PRO A 338 5.04 18.47 30.76
C PRO A 338 4.87 18.43 29.24
N GLY A 339 3.85 17.72 28.73
CA GLY A 339 3.68 17.51 27.30
C GLY A 339 4.54 16.35 26.75
N PHE A 340 4.38 16.04 25.48
CA PHE A 340 4.85 14.81 24.82
C PHE A 340 6.09 15.07 23.95
N HIS A 341 7.14 15.74 24.46
CA HIS A 341 8.25 16.19 23.62
C HIS A 341 9.57 15.42 23.74
N ALA A 342 9.71 14.46 24.68
CA ALA A 342 10.92 13.66 24.82
C ALA A 342 10.63 12.29 25.45
N GLY A 343 10.94 11.21 24.75
CA GLY A 343 10.88 9.84 25.28
C GLY A 343 10.48 8.80 24.22
N PRO A 344 10.49 7.49 24.57
CA PRO A 344 9.94 6.43 23.75
C PRO A 344 8.44 6.72 23.52
N GLY A 345 7.96 6.74 22.33
CA GLY A 345 6.58 7.15 21.97
C GLY A 345 6.48 8.57 21.40
N SER A 346 7.50 9.41 21.52
CA SER A 346 7.53 10.74 20.91
C SER A 346 7.38 10.69 19.37
N GLN A 347 7.87 9.63 18.71
CA GLN A 347 7.71 9.44 17.28
C GLN A 347 6.25 9.19 16.89
N LEU A 348 5.54 8.35 17.65
CA LEU A 348 4.13 8.09 17.41
C LEU A 348 3.28 9.32 17.73
N ALA A 349 3.61 10.03 18.82
CA ALA A 349 2.95 11.27 19.20
C ALA A 349 3.19 12.36 18.14
N GLY A 350 4.41 12.56 17.66
CA GLY A 350 4.70 13.48 16.57
C GLY A 350 3.98 13.17 15.26
N ALA A 351 3.86 11.90 14.91
CA ALA A 351 3.10 11.47 13.75
C ALA A 351 1.58 11.76 13.90
N LEU A 352 1.02 11.53 15.10
CA LEU A 352 -0.39 11.82 15.39
C LEU A 352 -0.67 13.33 15.44
N GLU A 353 0.24 14.12 16.01
CA GLU A 353 0.13 15.59 16.05
C GLU A 353 0.17 16.17 14.64
N THR A 354 1.13 15.72 13.80
CA THR A 354 1.22 16.12 12.39
C THR A 354 -0.06 15.77 11.61
N ALA A 355 -0.59 14.58 11.81
CA ALA A 355 -1.84 14.14 11.17
C ALA A 355 -3.04 14.97 11.65
N THR A 356 -3.10 15.32 12.94
CA THR A 356 -4.15 16.16 13.52
C THR A 356 -4.11 17.57 12.96
N ASP A 357 -2.92 18.17 12.84
CA ASP A 357 -2.73 19.52 12.29
C ASP A 357 -3.07 19.58 10.80
N GLN A 358 -2.69 18.57 10.03
CA GLN A 358 -3.07 18.45 8.62
C GLN A 358 -4.58 18.33 8.44
N ALA A 359 -5.26 17.52 9.26
CA ALA A 359 -6.71 17.39 9.21
C ALA A 359 -7.42 18.71 9.56
N LYS A 360 -6.91 19.47 10.53
CA LYS A 360 -7.41 20.80 10.87
C LYS A 360 -7.22 21.83 9.76
N GLN A 361 -6.06 21.81 9.08
CA GLN A 361 -5.79 22.69 7.93
C GLN A 361 -6.73 22.40 6.76
N ILE A 362 -6.93 21.12 6.42
CA ILE A 362 -7.85 20.71 5.35
C ILE A 362 -9.29 21.14 5.67
N ALA A 363 -9.71 21.02 6.94
CA ALA A 363 -11.04 21.46 7.39
C ALA A 363 -11.20 22.98 7.36
N ALA A 364 -10.13 23.76 7.56
CA ALA A 364 -10.13 25.23 7.53
C ALA A 364 -10.14 25.79 6.10
N ASP A 365 -9.45 25.11 5.16
CA ASP A 365 -9.31 25.58 3.78
C ASP A 365 -10.49 25.25 2.85
N GLY A 366 -11.45 24.42 3.29
CA GLY A 366 -12.74 24.16 2.61
C GLY A 366 -12.60 23.57 1.19
N ASN A 367 -11.44 23.05 0.81
CA ASN A 367 -11.15 22.56 -0.53
C ASN A 367 -11.06 21.05 -0.55
N THR A 368 -12.03 20.38 -1.19
CA THR A 368 -12.01 18.95 -1.50
C THR A 368 -10.98 18.70 -2.63
N GLY A 369 -9.70 18.59 -2.26
CA GLY A 369 -8.62 18.18 -3.15
C GLY A 369 -8.21 16.75 -2.85
N GLU A 370 -8.03 15.97 -3.90
CA GLU A 370 -7.56 14.58 -3.89
C GLU A 370 -6.42 14.34 -2.90
N VAL A 371 -6.58 13.30 -2.08
CA VAL A 371 -5.54 12.81 -1.16
C VAL A 371 -4.45 12.15 -2.00
N THR A 372 -3.43 12.92 -2.34
CA THR A 372 -2.17 12.38 -2.86
C THR A 372 -1.39 11.80 -1.68
N HIS A 373 -1.11 10.50 -1.72
CA HIS A 373 -0.16 9.85 -0.83
C HIS A 373 1.23 10.48 -1.04
N VAL A 374 1.62 11.36 -0.14
CA VAL A 374 2.99 11.88 -0.09
C VAL A 374 3.80 10.93 0.76
N ASN A 375 4.68 10.15 0.12
CA ASN A 375 5.79 9.47 0.76
C ASN A 375 6.70 10.53 1.38
N GLY A 376 6.70 10.60 2.72
CA GLY A 376 7.58 11.51 3.45
C GLY A 376 9.02 11.01 3.40
N GLU A 377 9.84 11.65 2.57
CA GLU A 377 11.30 11.64 2.73
C GLU A 377 11.64 12.36 4.03
N LEU A 378 12.19 11.61 4.99
CA LEU A 378 12.73 12.15 6.23
C LEU A 378 13.98 12.97 5.91
N ALA A 379 13.84 14.28 5.93
CA ALA A 379 14.96 15.20 5.91
C ALA A 379 15.76 15.10 7.22
N GLU A 380 16.96 14.59 7.08
CA GLU A 380 18.01 14.56 8.10
C GLU A 380 18.55 15.98 8.31
N LYS A 381 18.08 16.69 9.35
CA LYS A 381 18.78 17.90 9.83
C LYS A 381 18.62 18.12 11.34
N ASP A 382 19.80 18.37 11.91
CA ASP A 382 20.12 18.94 13.22
C ASP A 382 20.23 17.99 14.43
N ARG A 383 21.46 17.48 14.58
CA ARG A 383 22.00 17.05 15.87
C ARG A 383 22.32 18.29 16.73
N ALA A 384 21.55 18.53 17.76
CA ALA A 384 21.91 19.39 18.89
C ALA A 384 22.73 18.62 19.94
N PRO A 385 23.59 19.27 20.76
CA PRO A 385 24.63 18.61 21.54
C PRO A 385 24.06 17.85 22.75
N ARG A 386 24.61 16.65 22.96
CA ARG A 386 24.41 15.81 24.14
C ARG A 386 25.12 16.48 25.33
N ASP A 387 24.38 17.05 26.26
CA ASP A 387 24.74 17.03 27.70
C ASP A 387 23.56 17.48 28.56
N SER A 388 22.75 16.51 29.01
CA SER A 388 22.02 16.53 30.27
C SER A 388 21.46 15.13 30.52
N ARG A 389 22.02 14.44 31.48
CA ARG A 389 21.52 13.16 31.98
C ARG A 389 20.09 13.35 32.49
N PRO A 390 19.08 12.64 31.98
CA PRO A 390 17.74 12.74 32.54
C PRO A 390 17.69 12.00 33.87
N VAL A 391 17.23 12.72 34.88
CA VAL A 391 16.90 12.19 36.21
C VAL A 391 15.67 11.28 36.04
N HIS A 392 15.83 10.00 36.36
CA HIS A 392 14.80 8.97 36.53
C HIS A 392 13.71 8.90 35.40
N GLN A 393 14.02 8.16 34.36
CA GLN A 393 12.99 7.61 33.44
C GLN A 393 12.16 6.56 34.20
N GLU A 394 10.90 6.87 34.48
CA GLU A 394 9.92 5.86 34.90
C GLU A 394 9.59 4.95 33.70
N VAL A 395 9.76 3.66 33.90
CA VAL A 395 9.69 2.53 32.99
C VAL A 395 8.26 2.32 32.49
N GLY A 396 8.02 2.15 31.16
CA GLY A 396 6.74 1.72 30.58
C GLY A 396 6.10 2.65 29.53
N GLU A 397 6.88 3.28 28.64
CA GLU A 397 6.42 4.41 27.80
C GLU A 397 5.80 4.07 26.43
N GLY A 398 5.93 2.84 25.91
CA GLY A 398 5.54 2.54 24.51
C GLY A 398 4.26 1.73 24.33
N ILE A 399 4.00 0.76 25.20
CA ILE A 399 3.00 -0.30 24.95
C ILE A 399 1.57 0.23 25.09
N GLY A 400 1.27 1.06 26.08
CA GLY A 400 -0.09 1.56 26.32
C GLY A 400 -0.67 2.36 25.16
N LEU A 401 0.12 3.25 24.55
CA LEU A 401 -0.33 4.06 23.42
C LEU A 401 -0.47 3.22 22.13
N SER A 402 0.41 2.22 21.95
CA SER A 402 0.29 1.25 20.85
C SER A 402 -0.99 0.42 20.96
N ILE A 403 -1.40 0.06 22.19
CA ILE A 403 -2.69 -0.62 22.43
C ILE A 403 -3.85 0.32 22.08
N VAL A 404 -3.81 1.60 22.54
CA VAL A 404 -4.85 2.59 22.22
C VAL A 404 -5.02 2.71 20.71
N LYS A 405 -3.92 2.90 19.95
CA LYS A 405 -3.98 3.02 18.50
C LYS A 405 -4.65 1.81 17.85
N ARG A 406 -4.22 0.59 18.18
CA ARG A 406 -4.78 -0.64 17.61
C ARG A 406 -6.24 -0.88 17.99
N LEU A 407 -6.63 -0.54 19.21
CA LEU A 407 -8.02 -0.61 19.62
C LEU A 407 -8.87 0.43 18.87
N CYS A 408 -8.33 1.63 18.63
CA CYS A 408 -8.99 2.64 17.81
C CYS A 408 -9.16 2.15 16.36
N ASP A 409 -8.13 1.55 15.75
CA ASP A 409 -8.22 0.96 14.42
C ASP A 409 -9.32 -0.14 14.37
N LEU A 410 -9.39 -1.01 15.38
CA LEU A 410 -10.40 -2.06 15.48
C LEU A 410 -11.83 -1.51 15.66
N LEU A 411 -11.97 -0.37 16.33
CA LEU A 411 -13.25 0.29 16.62
C LEU A 411 -13.63 1.38 15.59
N ASP A 412 -12.95 1.48 14.47
CA ASP A 412 -13.15 2.54 13.45
C ASP A 412 -13.10 3.96 14.06
N ALA A 413 -12.24 4.13 15.07
CA ALA A 413 -12.07 5.37 15.81
C ALA A 413 -10.89 6.19 15.28
N THR A 414 -11.03 7.52 15.34
CA THR A 414 -9.96 8.46 15.01
C THR A 414 -9.31 8.98 16.29
N VAL A 415 -7.98 9.08 16.30
CA VAL A 415 -7.20 9.62 17.42
C VAL A 415 -6.68 10.99 17.03
N GLU A 416 -7.00 12.01 17.82
CA GLU A 416 -6.44 13.35 17.73
C GLU A 416 -5.56 13.60 18.96
N LEU A 417 -4.41 14.22 18.73
CA LEU A 417 -3.45 14.55 19.78
C LEU A 417 -3.06 16.02 19.69
N GLU A 418 -3.16 16.71 20.80
CA GLU A 418 -2.61 18.05 20.97
C GLU A 418 -1.68 18.03 22.20
N SER A 419 -0.44 18.43 22.01
CA SER A 419 0.53 18.49 23.10
C SER A 419 1.36 19.76 22.98
N LYS A 420 1.60 20.43 24.10
CA LYS A 420 2.46 21.60 24.18
C LYS A 420 3.39 21.46 25.38
N VAL A 421 4.64 21.87 25.21
CA VAL A 421 5.64 21.86 26.30
C VAL A 421 5.11 22.64 27.48
N ASP A 422 5.15 22.01 28.66
CA ASP A 422 4.72 22.55 29.95
C ASP A 422 3.25 23.06 29.98
N ALA A 423 2.43 22.69 29.00
CA ALA A 423 1.00 23.03 28.96
C ALA A 423 0.08 21.81 28.97
N GLY A 424 0.68 20.60 28.96
CA GLY A 424 -0.04 19.33 29.02
C GLY A 424 -0.31 18.69 27.66
N THR A 425 -1.05 17.59 27.72
CA THR A 425 -1.45 16.80 26.57
C THR A 425 -2.95 16.58 26.54
N THR A 426 -3.54 16.64 25.36
CA THR A 426 -4.95 16.31 25.14
C THR A 426 -5.03 15.20 24.10
N PHE A 427 -5.56 14.05 24.50
CA PHE A 427 -5.99 12.98 23.59
C PHE A 427 -7.49 13.08 23.37
N ARG A 428 -7.93 13.11 22.13
CA ARG A 428 -9.33 13.05 21.77
C ARG A 428 -9.55 11.89 20.82
N ILE A 429 -10.46 10.99 21.22
CA ILE A 429 -10.83 9.79 20.45
C ILE A 429 -12.23 9.99 19.93
N LEU A 430 -12.41 9.92 18.62
CA LEU A 430 -13.71 10.04 17.95
C LEU A 430 -14.19 8.65 17.53
N LEU A 431 -15.26 8.16 18.15
CA LEU A 431 -15.83 6.84 17.89
C LEU A 431 -17.19 6.96 17.19
N PRO A 432 -17.60 5.98 16.37
CA PRO A 432 -18.93 5.94 15.80
C PRO A 432 -20.01 5.85 16.89
N LEU A 433 -21.13 6.58 16.74
CA LEU A 433 -22.33 6.40 17.58
C LEU A 433 -23.03 5.07 17.29
N ARG A 434 -22.92 4.59 16.06
CA ARG A 434 -23.47 3.31 15.58
C ARG A 434 -22.50 2.69 14.58
N TYR A 435 -22.44 1.38 14.59
CA TYR A 435 -21.74 0.62 13.56
C TYR A 435 -22.76 0.15 12.52
N GLY A 436 -22.45 0.31 11.25
CA GLY A 436 -23.26 -0.28 10.17
C GLY A 436 -23.23 -1.81 10.24
N ASP A 437 -24.33 -2.41 9.82
CA ASP A 437 -24.47 -3.89 9.70
C ASP A 437 -23.49 -4.44 8.68
#